data_83691e961c0f526c910787edcf11a3af
#
_entry.id   83691e961c0f526c910787edcf11a3af
#
_cell.length_a   1.000
_cell.length_b   1.000
_cell.length_c   1.000
_cell.angle_alpha   90.00
_cell.angle_beta   90.00
_cell.angle_gamma   90.00
#
_symmetry.space_group_name_H-M   'P 1'
#
loop_
_entity.id
_entity.type
_entity.pdbx_description
1 polymer ?
#
loop_
_entity_poly.entity_id
_entity_poly.type
_entity_poly.pdbx_seq_one_letter_code
_entity_poly.pdbx_strand_id
1 'polypeptide(L)'
;MVVTLLIGLQFREASFVASWVVVVLISVLIHEWGHVAALRMNGRDSSVELVGLGGMTISNDQTPLTPLASIGVSLAGPLAGLAFGLFTAAMLPDATSRFAHVLAYQLWFVNVWWSLFNLLPILPLDGGHVALEIFEVASRKPGGAVAAMSAATVGVVGGGLTMFGPERGNWILLVAALMVGTTIARVPITNAQRRAVTAQDAHQSMLSGDLRGGSNQLMTIMAETPAAGVTVGAYTTLAWALLHEGRFDELCRLDLERVHENHRGLIGGAVAWYRGDMALCSALVTHALATGTVEPPVNYFRVTFGRLGELEQLALWIDQLPPDQAAVARGRLNRSLSTS
;
A
#
# COMPACT_ATOMS: atom_id res chain seq x y z
N MET A 1 -6.73 -14.00 20.24
CA MET A 1 -7.77 -15.02 20.50
C MET A 1 -7.31 -16.27 21.21
N VAL A 2 -6.23 -16.96 20.81
CA VAL A 2 -5.80 -18.18 21.54
C VAL A 2 -5.59 -17.91 23.04
N VAL A 3 -4.93 -16.81 23.40
CA VAL A 3 -4.73 -16.40 24.80
C VAL A 3 -6.05 -16.18 25.52
N THR A 4 -7.02 -15.54 24.86
CA THR A 4 -8.33 -15.26 25.45
C THR A 4 -9.12 -16.55 25.69
N LEU A 5 -9.04 -17.51 24.77
CA LEU A 5 -9.65 -18.84 24.95
C LEU A 5 -8.98 -19.62 26.08
N LEU A 6 -7.67 -19.54 26.22
CA LEU A 6 -6.93 -20.19 27.32
C LEU A 6 -7.32 -19.61 28.69
N ILE A 7 -7.64 -18.31 28.77
CA ILE A 7 -8.19 -17.70 29.99
C ILE A 7 -9.50 -18.37 30.38
N GLY A 8 -10.36 -18.71 29.39
CA GLY A 8 -11.62 -19.40 29.62
C GLY A 8 -11.47 -20.76 30.31
N LEU A 9 -10.35 -21.45 30.11
CA LEU A 9 -10.07 -22.74 30.77
C LEU A 9 -9.84 -22.61 32.29
N GLN A 10 -9.68 -21.39 32.82
CA GLN A 10 -9.61 -21.16 34.25
C GLN A 10 -10.99 -21.29 34.95
N PHE A 11 -12.08 -21.23 34.21
CA PHE A 11 -13.40 -21.50 34.73
C PHE A 11 -13.56 -23.00 34.92
N ARG A 12 -13.86 -23.41 36.19
CA ARG A 12 -13.99 -24.83 36.55
C ARG A 12 -15.31 -25.44 36.10
N GLU A 13 -16.32 -24.65 35.80
CA GLU A 13 -17.66 -25.10 35.39
C GLU A 13 -17.81 -25.01 33.87
N ALA A 14 -18.28 -26.07 33.25
CA ALA A 14 -18.45 -26.16 31.79
C ALA A 14 -19.37 -25.08 31.22
N SER A 15 -20.41 -24.69 31.97
CA SER A 15 -21.32 -23.59 31.60
C SER A 15 -20.61 -22.25 31.47
N PHE A 16 -19.66 -21.97 32.35
CA PHE A 16 -18.86 -20.73 32.30
C PHE A 16 -17.80 -20.74 31.19
N VAL A 17 -17.25 -21.91 30.87
CA VAL A 17 -16.38 -22.07 29.70
C VAL A 17 -17.16 -21.88 28.42
N ALA A 18 -18.37 -22.47 28.32
CA ALA A 18 -19.23 -22.30 27.15
C ALA A 18 -19.64 -20.82 26.96
N SER A 19 -20.11 -20.15 28.04
CA SER A 19 -20.45 -18.72 27.97
C SER A 19 -19.26 -17.86 27.57
N TRP A 20 -18.06 -18.17 28.07
CA TRP A 20 -16.83 -17.46 27.68
C TRP A 20 -16.55 -17.54 26.19
N VAL A 21 -16.65 -18.73 25.58
CA VAL A 21 -16.45 -18.91 24.13
C VAL A 21 -17.45 -18.07 23.34
N VAL A 22 -18.74 -18.11 23.73
CA VAL A 22 -19.78 -17.34 23.07
C VAL A 22 -19.53 -15.83 23.21
N VAL A 23 -19.20 -15.38 24.41
CA VAL A 23 -18.85 -13.96 24.66
C VAL A 23 -17.69 -13.50 23.80
N VAL A 24 -16.60 -14.30 23.73
CA VAL A 24 -15.43 -13.96 22.90
C VAL A 24 -15.81 -13.86 21.41
N LEU A 25 -16.62 -14.80 20.90
CA LEU A 25 -17.08 -14.76 19.50
C LEU A 25 -17.92 -13.53 19.19
N ILE A 26 -18.88 -13.21 20.06
CA ILE A 26 -19.73 -12.03 19.90
C ILE A 26 -18.89 -10.76 19.98
N SER A 27 -17.97 -10.67 20.93
CA SER A 27 -17.10 -9.51 21.10
C SER A 27 -16.20 -9.26 19.91
N VAL A 28 -15.65 -10.33 19.32
CA VAL A 28 -14.85 -10.23 18.08
C VAL A 28 -15.72 -9.74 16.91
N LEU A 29 -16.93 -10.28 16.75
CA LEU A 29 -17.83 -9.85 15.68
C LEU A 29 -18.21 -8.37 15.81
N ILE A 30 -18.49 -7.89 17.02
CA ILE A 30 -18.82 -6.48 17.27
C ILE A 30 -17.61 -5.60 16.93
N HIS A 31 -16.43 -6.00 17.33
CA HIS A 31 -15.18 -5.32 17.00
C HIS A 31 -14.99 -5.21 15.47
N GLU A 32 -15.06 -6.32 14.74
CA GLU A 32 -14.91 -6.34 13.27
C GLU A 32 -16.00 -5.52 12.57
N TRP A 33 -17.24 -5.56 13.07
CA TRP A 33 -18.32 -4.74 12.52
C TRP A 33 -18.07 -3.24 12.71
N GLY A 34 -17.35 -2.84 13.76
CA GLY A 34 -16.86 -1.47 13.91
C GLY A 34 -16.00 -1.05 12.72
N HIS A 35 -15.03 -1.87 12.33
CA HIS A 35 -14.19 -1.62 11.16
C HIS A 35 -14.99 -1.59 9.85
N VAL A 36 -15.88 -2.56 9.65
CA VAL A 36 -16.77 -2.61 8.48
C VAL A 36 -17.63 -1.35 8.36
N ALA A 37 -18.24 -0.91 9.48
CA ALA A 37 -19.05 0.30 9.49
C ALA A 37 -18.23 1.52 9.07
N ALA A 38 -17.02 1.69 9.62
CA ALA A 38 -16.14 2.78 9.28
C ALA A 38 -15.65 2.73 7.82
N LEU A 39 -15.34 1.54 7.27
CA LEU A 39 -14.99 1.37 5.86
C LEU A 39 -16.16 1.75 4.95
N ARG A 40 -17.37 1.30 5.26
CA ARG A 40 -18.58 1.64 4.49
C ARG A 40 -18.89 3.14 4.53
N MET A 41 -18.68 3.80 5.67
CA MET A 41 -18.81 5.27 5.77
C MET A 41 -17.79 6.00 4.87
N ASN A 42 -16.67 5.38 4.53
CA ASN A 42 -15.70 5.88 3.57
C ASN A 42 -15.96 5.36 2.14
N GLY A 43 -17.15 4.85 1.84
CA GLY A 43 -17.55 4.40 0.50
C GLY A 43 -16.94 3.07 0.07
N ARG A 44 -16.40 2.27 1.01
CA ARG A 44 -15.74 1.02 0.69
C ARG A 44 -16.62 -0.17 1.03
N ASP A 45 -16.76 -1.06 0.07
CA ASP A 45 -17.39 -2.36 0.31
C ASP A 45 -16.42 -3.27 1.07
N SER A 46 -16.91 -3.87 2.15
CA SER A 46 -16.11 -4.68 3.05
C SER A 46 -16.92 -5.78 3.70
N SER A 47 -16.28 -6.89 3.99
CA SER A 47 -16.85 -8.07 4.63
C SER A 47 -15.97 -8.54 5.79
N VAL A 48 -16.57 -9.25 6.74
CA VAL A 48 -15.86 -9.92 7.83
C VAL A 48 -15.62 -11.36 7.43
N GLU A 49 -14.37 -11.79 7.47
CA GLU A 49 -14.01 -13.20 7.39
C GLU A 49 -13.52 -13.70 8.74
N LEU A 50 -14.06 -14.82 9.19
CA LEU A 50 -13.58 -15.49 10.38
C LEU A 50 -12.44 -16.43 9.97
N VAL A 51 -11.21 -16.06 10.30
CA VAL A 51 -10.02 -16.83 9.98
C VAL A 51 -9.46 -17.46 11.26
N GLY A 52 -9.50 -18.79 11.33
CA GLY A 52 -9.10 -19.50 12.53
C GLY A 52 -10.02 -19.13 13.71
N LEU A 53 -9.43 -18.62 14.79
CA LEU A 53 -10.17 -18.15 15.97
C LEU A 53 -10.21 -16.61 16.07
N GLY A 54 -10.05 -15.89 14.94
CA GLY A 54 -10.08 -14.42 14.86
C GLY A 54 -11.01 -13.93 13.77
N GLY A 55 -11.35 -12.64 13.81
CA GLY A 55 -11.99 -11.92 12.71
C GLY A 55 -10.92 -11.19 11.89
N MET A 56 -11.20 -10.99 10.62
CA MET A 56 -10.43 -10.15 9.73
C MET A 56 -11.40 -9.42 8.81
N THR A 57 -11.34 -8.10 8.82
CA THR A 57 -12.12 -7.28 7.90
C THR A 57 -11.36 -7.15 6.57
N ILE A 58 -11.99 -7.56 5.48
CA ILE A 58 -11.44 -7.50 4.13
C ILE A 58 -12.21 -6.45 3.34
N SER A 59 -11.49 -5.54 2.68
CA SER A 59 -12.04 -4.62 1.69
C SER A 59 -11.63 -5.05 0.29
N ASN A 60 -12.58 -5.06 -0.63
CA ASN A 60 -12.32 -5.35 -2.05
C ASN A 60 -11.68 -4.17 -2.78
N ASP A 61 -11.80 -2.97 -2.22
CA ASP A 61 -11.18 -1.76 -2.74
C ASP A 61 -9.81 -1.54 -2.10
N GLN A 62 -8.75 -1.58 -2.92
CA GLN A 62 -7.36 -1.45 -2.50
C GLN A 62 -6.82 -0.02 -2.62
N THR A 63 -7.65 0.97 -3.01
CA THR A 63 -7.18 2.35 -3.05
C THR A 63 -6.82 2.83 -1.63
N PRO A 64 -5.72 3.59 -1.43
CA PRO A 64 -5.35 4.05 -0.11
C PRO A 64 -6.42 4.95 0.52
N LEU A 65 -6.69 4.75 1.80
CA LEU A 65 -7.47 5.71 2.58
C LEU A 65 -6.59 6.95 2.88
N THR A 66 -7.25 8.09 3.07
CA THR A 66 -6.53 9.22 3.67
C THR A 66 -6.04 8.84 5.07
N PRO A 67 -4.94 9.42 5.57
CA PRO A 67 -4.41 9.08 6.90
C PRO A 67 -5.46 9.21 8.01
N LEU A 68 -6.29 10.24 7.95
CA LEU A 68 -7.36 10.46 8.93
C LEU A 68 -8.45 9.38 8.84
N ALA A 69 -8.85 8.98 7.63
CA ALA A 69 -9.81 7.90 7.43
C ALA A 69 -9.24 6.55 7.88
N SER A 70 -7.96 6.27 7.61
CA SER A 70 -7.27 5.07 8.08
C SER A 70 -7.22 4.98 9.59
N ILE A 71 -6.91 6.09 10.29
CA ILE A 71 -6.97 6.19 11.75
C ILE A 71 -8.41 5.92 12.24
N GLY A 72 -9.41 6.55 11.61
CA GLY A 72 -10.82 6.37 11.97
C GLY A 72 -11.28 4.92 11.84
N VAL A 73 -10.91 4.26 10.75
CA VAL A 73 -11.20 2.82 10.54
C VAL A 73 -10.52 1.97 11.61
N SER A 74 -9.23 2.21 11.88
CA SER A 74 -8.49 1.43 12.90
C SER A 74 -9.04 1.61 14.31
N LEU A 75 -9.55 2.79 14.66
CA LEU A 75 -10.16 3.04 15.97
C LEU A 75 -11.58 2.48 16.09
N ALA A 76 -12.30 2.31 14.99
CA ALA A 76 -13.71 1.97 15.00
C ALA A 76 -14.00 0.60 15.66
N GLY A 77 -13.15 -0.41 15.43
CA GLY A 77 -13.26 -1.71 16.09
C GLY A 77 -13.14 -1.63 17.61
N PRO A 78 -12.00 -1.11 18.15
CA PRO A 78 -11.86 -0.91 19.59
C PRO A 78 -12.95 -0.06 20.23
N LEU A 79 -13.39 1.01 19.56
CA LEU A 79 -14.46 1.86 20.08
C LEU A 79 -15.82 1.16 20.12
N ALA A 80 -16.15 0.33 19.12
CA ALA A 80 -17.35 -0.49 19.12
C ALA A 80 -17.34 -1.51 20.27
N GLY A 81 -16.23 -2.20 20.47
CA GLY A 81 -16.06 -3.14 21.57
C GLY A 81 -16.17 -2.44 22.94
N LEU A 82 -15.47 -1.30 23.11
CA LEU A 82 -15.54 -0.52 24.36
C LEU A 82 -16.95 -0.04 24.66
N ALA A 83 -17.66 0.52 23.66
CA ALA A 83 -19.04 0.97 23.79
C ALA A 83 -19.95 -0.19 24.22
N PHE A 84 -19.81 -1.37 23.61
CA PHE A 84 -20.57 -2.55 23.97
C PHE A 84 -20.25 -3.05 25.38
N GLY A 85 -18.98 -3.07 25.79
CA GLY A 85 -18.56 -3.44 27.15
C GLY A 85 -19.13 -2.50 28.21
N LEU A 86 -19.10 -1.19 27.97
CA LEU A 86 -19.69 -0.18 28.87
C LEU A 86 -21.22 -0.27 28.93
N PHE A 87 -21.86 -0.49 27.77
CA PHE A 87 -23.30 -0.71 27.70
C PHE A 87 -23.74 -1.94 28.54
N THR A 88 -23.04 -3.07 28.36
CA THR A 88 -23.34 -4.28 29.12
C THR A 88 -23.10 -4.10 30.63
N ALA A 89 -22.06 -3.36 31.01
CA ALA A 89 -21.78 -3.01 32.41
C ALA A 89 -22.89 -2.14 33.02
N ALA A 90 -23.50 -1.24 32.24
CA ALA A 90 -24.58 -0.39 32.69
C ALA A 90 -25.96 -1.12 32.78
N MET A 91 -26.16 -2.12 31.90
CA MET A 91 -27.47 -2.82 31.80
C MET A 91 -27.57 -4.06 32.69
N LEU A 92 -26.47 -4.58 33.24
CA LEU A 92 -26.43 -5.81 34.01
C LEU A 92 -25.97 -5.63 35.48
N PRO A 93 -26.25 -4.47 36.16
CA PRO A 93 -25.78 -4.26 37.53
C PRO A 93 -26.50 -5.16 38.53
N ASP A 94 -27.74 -5.59 38.25
CA ASP A 94 -28.61 -6.32 39.14
C ASP A 94 -28.77 -7.81 38.79
N ALA A 95 -27.70 -8.43 38.30
CA ALA A 95 -27.70 -9.85 38.00
C ALA A 95 -28.03 -10.68 39.26
N THR A 96 -29.17 -11.35 39.27
CA THR A 96 -29.71 -12.07 40.45
C THR A 96 -29.15 -13.49 40.61
N SER A 97 -28.58 -14.03 39.57
CA SER A 97 -27.98 -15.37 39.58
C SER A 97 -26.47 -15.33 39.42
N ARG A 98 -25.77 -16.33 39.96
CA ARG A 98 -24.31 -16.50 39.81
C ARG A 98 -23.88 -16.56 38.33
N PHE A 99 -24.69 -17.21 37.50
CA PHE A 99 -24.41 -17.31 36.07
C PHE A 99 -24.51 -15.93 35.40
N ALA A 100 -25.54 -15.14 35.72
CA ALA A 100 -25.68 -13.80 35.17
C ALA A 100 -24.54 -12.85 35.58
N HIS A 101 -24.07 -12.93 36.83
CA HIS A 101 -22.89 -12.17 37.29
C HIS A 101 -21.62 -12.54 36.52
N VAL A 102 -21.37 -13.85 36.35
CA VAL A 102 -20.17 -14.30 35.60
C VAL A 102 -20.30 -13.87 34.13
N LEU A 103 -21.46 -13.99 33.52
CA LEU A 103 -21.69 -13.57 32.15
C LEU A 103 -21.45 -12.05 31.94
N ALA A 104 -22.01 -11.23 32.87
CA ALA A 104 -21.81 -9.78 32.88
C ALA A 104 -20.33 -9.42 33.03
N TYR A 105 -19.62 -10.08 33.94
CA TYR A 105 -18.17 -9.91 34.09
C TYR A 105 -17.39 -10.31 32.82
N GLN A 106 -17.73 -11.43 32.21
CA GLN A 106 -17.10 -11.88 30.96
C GLN A 106 -17.30 -10.88 29.84
N LEU A 107 -18.54 -10.38 29.64
CA LEU A 107 -18.86 -9.37 28.63
C LEU A 107 -18.06 -8.08 28.86
N TRP A 108 -18.07 -7.56 30.09
CA TRP A 108 -17.31 -6.38 30.42
C TRP A 108 -15.81 -6.59 30.23
N PHE A 109 -15.28 -7.68 30.81
CA PHE A 109 -13.85 -7.96 30.76
C PHE A 109 -13.34 -8.12 29.33
N VAL A 110 -14.01 -8.95 28.52
CA VAL A 110 -13.57 -9.19 27.13
C VAL A 110 -13.62 -7.91 26.32
N ASN A 111 -14.73 -7.17 26.38
CA ASN A 111 -14.90 -6.00 25.51
C ASN A 111 -14.04 -4.82 25.95
N VAL A 112 -13.92 -4.54 27.26
CA VAL A 112 -13.10 -3.42 27.73
C VAL A 112 -11.62 -3.73 27.60
N TRP A 113 -11.15 -4.84 28.17
CA TRP A 113 -9.72 -5.17 28.13
C TRP A 113 -9.22 -5.49 26.74
N TRP A 114 -10.01 -6.18 25.90
CA TRP A 114 -9.65 -6.47 24.52
C TRP A 114 -9.54 -5.20 23.69
N SER A 115 -10.48 -4.25 23.88
CA SER A 115 -10.44 -2.96 23.20
C SER A 115 -9.21 -2.14 23.61
N LEU A 116 -8.92 -2.05 24.92
CA LEU A 116 -7.73 -1.36 25.41
C LEU A 116 -6.44 -2.01 24.92
N PHE A 117 -6.40 -3.35 24.87
CA PHE A 117 -5.26 -4.08 24.36
C PHE A 117 -5.03 -3.81 22.87
N ASN A 118 -6.09 -3.78 22.07
CA ASN A 118 -6.01 -3.45 20.65
C ASN A 118 -5.58 -1.99 20.38
N LEU A 119 -5.71 -1.10 21.34
CA LEU A 119 -5.23 0.28 21.22
C LEU A 119 -3.74 0.46 21.53
N LEU A 120 -3.04 -0.60 21.96
CA LEU A 120 -1.58 -0.53 22.12
C LEU A 120 -0.89 -0.21 20.79
N PRO A 121 0.13 0.65 20.78
CA PRO A 121 0.86 1.04 19.56
C PRO A 121 1.83 -0.06 19.10
N ILE A 122 1.30 -1.25 18.85
CA ILE A 122 2.04 -2.47 18.51
C ILE A 122 1.35 -3.17 17.33
N LEU A 123 2.04 -3.40 16.22
CA LEU A 123 1.51 -4.23 15.14
C LEU A 123 1.46 -5.72 15.55
N PRO A 124 0.42 -6.46 15.21
CA PRO A 124 -0.65 -6.15 14.27
C PRO A 124 -1.94 -5.58 14.92
N LEU A 125 -1.86 -4.98 16.09
CA LEU A 125 -3.03 -4.40 16.77
C LEU A 125 -3.49 -3.10 16.07
N ASP A 126 -4.75 -2.71 16.27
CA ASP A 126 -5.34 -1.50 15.66
C ASP A 126 -4.60 -0.23 16.08
N GLY A 127 -4.23 -0.11 17.35
CA GLY A 127 -3.41 0.97 17.88
C GLY A 127 -2.03 1.03 17.21
N GLY A 128 -1.50 -0.10 16.78
CA GLY A 128 -0.28 -0.17 15.96
C GLY A 128 -0.46 0.46 14.59
N HIS A 129 -1.60 0.23 13.93
CA HIS A 129 -1.93 0.88 12.66
C HIS A 129 -2.15 2.39 12.83
N VAL A 130 -2.85 2.81 13.89
CA VAL A 130 -3.01 4.24 14.24
C VAL A 130 -1.65 4.91 14.47
N ALA A 131 -0.79 4.29 15.27
CA ALA A 131 0.53 4.83 15.57
C ALA A 131 1.41 4.91 14.31
N LEU A 132 1.34 3.90 13.44
CA LEU A 132 2.07 3.91 12.17
C LEU A 132 1.63 5.08 11.29
N GLU A 133 0.33 5.33 11.13
CA GLU A 133 -0.19 6.48 10.37
C GLU A 133 0.31 7.81 10.94
N ILE A 134 0.23 7.98 12.27
CA ILE A 134 0.69 9.21 12.93
C ILE A 134 2.19 9.41 12.70
N PHE A 135 2.99 8.36 12.84
CA PHE A 135 4.44 8.45 12.66
C PHE A 135 4.83 8.67 11.20
N GLU A 136 4.09 8.13 10.23
CA GLU A 136 4.33 8.39 8.82
C GLU A 136 4.05 9.85 8.46
N VAL A 137 2.93 10.41 8.94
CA VAL A 137 2.61 11.83 8.73
C VAL A 137 3.61 12.76 9.44
N ALA A 138 4.05 12.40 10.65
CA ALA A 138 4.98 13.20 11.45
C ALA A 138 6.44 13.08 10.99
N SER A 139 6.81 11.95 10.41
CA SER A 139 8.20 11.67 10.03
C SER A 139 8.52 12.26 8.66
N ARG A 140 9.49 13.19 8.64
CA ARG A 140 10.03 13.74 7.38
C ARG A 140 11.22 12.94 6.83
N LYS A 141 11.67 11.90 7.54
CA LYS A 141 12.86 11.12 7.16
C LYS A 141 12.45 9.70 6.76
N PRO A 142 13.01 9.16 5.68
CA PRO A 142 12.82 7.75 5.33
C PRO A 142 13.16 6.84 6.52
N GLY A 143 12.29 5.88 6.83
CA GLY A 143 12.47 4.96 7.96
C GLY A 143 12.17 5.53 9.36
N GLY A 144 11.80 6.81 9.47
CA GLY A 144 11.48 7.43 10.76
C GLY A 144 10.28 6.79 11.45
N ALA A 145 9.24 6.46 10.68
CA ALA A 145 8.07 5.74 11.18
C ALA A 145 8.44 4.35 11.73
N VAL A 146 9.32 3.61 11.04
CA VAL A 146 9.83 2.29 11.50
C VAL A 146 10.55 2.43 12.84
N ALA A 147 11.46 3.41 12.97
CA ALA A 147 12.19 3.64 14.20
C ALA A 147 11.25 4.04 15.35
N ALA A 148 10.28 4.92 15.11
CA ALA A 148 9.29 5.35 16.10
C ALA A 148 8.40 4.19 16.55
N MET A 149 7.91 3.35 15.63
CA MET A 149 7.13 2.16 15.96
C MET A 149 7.93 1.14 16.79
N SER A 150 9.19 0.90 16.41
CA SER A 150 10.06 0.00 17.17
C SER A 150 10.29 0.52 18.59
N ALA A 151 10.56 1.82 18.75
CA ALA A 151 10.73 2.45 20.05
C ALA A 151 9.46 2.41 20.90
N ALA A 152 8.28 2.69 20.30
CA ALA A 152 6.99 2.60 20.99
C ALA A 152 6.70 1.18 21.47
N THR A 153 6.93 0.17 20.61
CA THR A 153 6.75 -1.24 20.97
C THR A 153 7.66 -1.66 22.12
N VAL A 154 8.95 -1.31 22.06
CA VAL A 154 9.92 -1.59 23.13
C VAL A 154 9.52 -0.90 24.43
N GLY A 155 9.05 0.37 24.35
CA GLY A 155 8.58 1.13 25.50
C GLY A 155 7.37 0.50 26.19
N VAL A 156 6.36 0.09 25.41
CA VAL A 156 5.16 -0.59 25.94
C VAL A 156 5.51 -1.93 26.58
N VAL A 157 6.34 -2.72 25.91
CA VAL A 157 6.79 -4.03 26.44
C VAL A 157 7.63 -3.86 27.70
N GLY A 158 8.61 -2.94 27.68
CA GLY A 158 9.45 -2.64 28.84
C GLY A 158 8.64 -2.13 30.03
N GLY A 159 7.70 -1.20 29.80
CA GLY A 159 6.78 -0.69 30.81
C GLY A 159 5.88 -1.80 31.39
N GLY A 160 5.34 -2.67 30.55
CA GLY A 160 4.57 -3.83 31.00
C GLY A 160 5.38 -4.78 31.87
N LEU A 161 6.63 -5.07 31.49
CA LEU A 161 7.53 -5.93 32.29
C LEU A 161 7.84 -5.32 33.67
N THR A 162 8.03 -4.00 33.76
CA THR A 162 8.27 -3.33 35.05
C THR A 162 7.03 -3.35 35.94
N MET A 163 5.81 -3.19 35.34
CA MET A 163 4.56 -3.21 36.11
C MET A 163 4.18 -4.60 36.65
N PHE A 164 4.40 -5.65 35.85
CA PHE A 164 3.93 -7.00 36.20
C PHE A 164 5.01 -7.86 36.86
N GLY A 165 6.28 -7.42 36.88
CA GLY A 165 7.41 -8.07 37.50
C GLY A 165 7.84 -9.39 36.85
N PRO A 166 9.10 -9.80 37.06
CA PRO A 166 9.65 -11.04 36.46
C PRO A 166 9.04 -12.32 37.03
N GLU A 167 8.34 -12.21 38.14
CA GLU A 167 7.85 -13.40 38.90
C GLU A 167 6.55 -13.99 38.33
N ARG A 168 5.85 -13.27 37.39
CA ARG A 168 4.55 -13.71 36.86
C ARG A 168 4.60 -14.46 35.52
N GLY A 169 5.78 -14.98 35.19
CA GLY A 169 5.89 -15.99 34.15
C GLY A 169 6.57 -15.56 32.84
N ASN A 170 7.48 -16.40 32.41
CA ASN A 170 8.22 -16.28 31.15
C ASN A 170 7.33 -16.15 29.91
N TRP A 171 6.02 -16.48 30.02
CA TRP A 171 5.07 -16.37 28.91
C TRP A 171 4.77 -14.91 28.52
N ILE A 172 4.77 -13.95 29.47
CA ILE A 172 4.61 -12.52 29.18
C ILE A 172 5.78 -12.03 28.35
N LEU A 173 7.00 -12.44 28.70
CA LEU A 173 8.19 -12.15 27.90
C LEU A 173 8.12 -12.74 26.51
N LEU A 174 7.62 -13.97 26.38
CA LEU A 174 7.47 -14.63 25.09
C LEU A 174 6.46 -13.89 24.20
N VAL A 175 5.29 -13.53 24.74
CA VAL A 175 4.27 -12.76 24.01
C VAL A 175 4.81 -11.38 23.62
N ALA A 176 5.49 -10.71 24.53
CA ALA A 176 6.12 -9.42 24.29
C ALA A 176 7.19 -9.51 23.20
N ALA A 177 8.08 -10.50 23.26
CA ALA A 177 9.10 -10.73 22.23
C ALA A 177 8.48 -11.04 20.86
N LEU A 178 7.41 -11.85 20.83
CA LEU A 178 6.66 -12.14 19.61
C LEU A 178 6.03 -10.87 19.01
N MET A 179 5.44 -10.01 19.84
CA MET A 179 4.85 -8.72 19.40
C MET A 179 5.92 -7.77 18.86
N VAL A 180 7.06 -7.65 19.54
CA VAL A 180 8.20 -6.86 19.04
C VAL A 180 8.68 -7.40 17.69
N GLY A 181 8.88 -8.73 17.61
CA GLY A 181 9.29 -9.39 16.38
C GLY A 181 8.32 -9.18 15.22
N THR A 182 7.00 -9.29 15.47
CA THR A 182 5.98 -9.05 14.44
C THR A 182 5.93 -7.59 14.02
N THR A 183 6.11 -6.63 14.93
CA THR A 183 6.18 -5.20 14.60
C THR A 183 7.39 -4.92 13.70
N ILE A 184 8.57 -5.37 14.10
CA ILE A 184 9.81 -5.17 13.33
C ILE A 184 9.70 -5.79 11.93
N ALA A 185 9.10 -6.97 11.81
CA ALA A 185 8.95 -7.67 10.54
C ALA A 185 7.87 -7.03 9.64
N ARG A 186 6.76 -6.55 10.20
CA ARG A 186 5.60 -6.07 9.44
C ARG A 186 5.70 -4.63 8.97
N VAL A 187 6.33 -3.74 9.73
CA VAL A 187 6.43 -2.32 9.32
C VAL A 187 7.06 -2.13 7.94
N PRO A 188 8.21 -2.78 7.59
CA PRO A 188 8.77 -2.69 6.26
C PRO A 188 7.86 -3.25 5.17
N ILE A 189 7.16 -4.36 5.45
CA ILE A 189 6.25 -5.01 4.50
C ILE A 189 5.05 -4.11 4.23
N THR A 190 4.43 -3.55 5.26
CA THR A 190 3.28 -2.65 5.14
C THR A 190 3.65 -1.41 4.33
N ASN A 191 4.81 -0.80 4.60
CA ASN A 191 5.30 0.35 3.84
C ASN A 191 5.57 0.01 2.38
N ALA A 192 6.14 -1.17 2.09
CA ALA A 192 6.36 -1.63 0.73
C ALA A 192 5.04 -1.85 -0.03
N GLN A 193 4.03 -2.44 0.62
CA GLN A 193 2.70 -2.64 0.05
C GLN A 193 2.01 -1.30 -0.24
N ARG A 194 2.02 -0.35 0.70
CA ARG A 194 1.45 1.00 0.50
C ARG A 194 2.11 1.71 -0.68
N ARG A 195 3.44 1.67 -0.79
CA ARG A 195 4.17 2.26 -1.92
C ARG A 195 3.80 1.61 -3.25
N ALA A 196 3.64 0.29 -3.28
CA ALA A 196 3.21 -0.42 -4.47
C ALA A 196 1.81 0.02 -4.92
N VAL A 197 0.85 0.17 -3.99
CA VAL A 197 -0.50 0.67 -4.27
C VAL A 197 -0.44 2.12 -4.77
N THR A 198 0.30 3.00 -4.10
CA THR A 198 0.46 4.41 -4.52
C THR A 198 1.13 4.53 -5.89
N ALA A 199 2.10 3.67 -6.21
CA ALA A 199 2.73 3.62 -7.53
C ALA A 199 1.75 3.14 -8.61
N GLN A 200 0.87 2.21 -8.26
CA GLN A 200 -0.19 1.75 -9.16
C GLN A 200 -1.25 2.83 -9.41
N ASP A 201 -1.63 3.59 -8.37
CA ASP A 201 -2.55 4.73 -8.51
C ASP A 201 -1.96 5.82 -9.40
N ALA A 202 -0.67 6.16 -9.23
CA ALA A 202 0.04 7.09 -10.10
C ALA A 202 0.07 6.60 -11.56
N HIS A 203 0.26 5.29 -11.77
CA HIS A 203 0.20 4.68 -13.09
C HIS A 203 -1.21 4.80 -13.70
N GLN A 204 -2.26 4.48 -12.94
CA GLN A 204 -3.66 4.63 -13.40
C GLN A 204 -4.02 6.08 -13.70
N SER A 205 -3.54 7.03 -12.89
CA SER A 205 -3.70 8.47 -13.14
C SER A 205 -3.10 8.88 -14.49
N MET A 206 -1.88 8.42 -14.81
CA MET A 206 -1.28 8.66 -16.12
C MET A 206 -2.09 8.03 -17.26
N LEU A 207 -2.59 6.80 -17.09
CA LEU A 207 -3.41 6.12 -18.09
C LEU A 207 -4.78 6.80 -18.30
N SER A 208 -5.34 7.45 -17.29
CA SER A 208 -6.59 8.21 -17.38
C SER A 208 -6.43 9.62 -17.96
N GLY A 209 -5.19 10.05 -18.27
CA GLY A 209 -4.88 11.31 -18.91
C GLY A 209 -4.27 12.39 -18.03
N ASP A 210 -4.19 12.20 -16.69
CA ASP A 210 -3.43 13.10 -15.82
C ASP A 210 -1.95 12.71 -15.83
N LEU A 211 -1.28 12.99 -16.95
CA LEU A 211 0.13 12.67 -17.14
C LEU A 211 1.00 13.38 -16.11
N ARG A 212 0.70 14.66 -15.83
CA ARG A 212 1.54 15.49 -14.96
C ARG A 212 1.41 15.15 -13.48
N GLY A 213 0.18 14.94 -13.02
CA GLY A 213 -0.08 14.51 -11.64
C GLY A 213 0.53 13.14 -11.37
N GLY A 214 0.23 12.17 -12.21
CA GLY A 214 0.73 10.81 -12.07
C GLY A 214 2.25 10.69 -12.21
N SER A 215 2.88 11.39 -13.17
CA SER A 215 4.34 11.38 -13.33
C SER A 215 5.06 12.00 -12.13
N ASN A 216 4.58 13.13 -11.61
CA ASN A 216 5.16 13.76 -10.41
C ASN A 216 5.04 12.85 -9.18
N GLN A 217 3.87 12.23 -8.99
CA GLN A 217 3.65 11.31 -7.88
C GLN A 217 4.59 10.10 -7.97
N LEU A 218 4.71 9.48 -9.15
CA LEU A 218 5.58 8.32 -9.34
C LEU A 218 7.06 8.68 -9.16
N MET A 219 7.50 9.83 -9.64
CA MET A 219 8.86 10.33 -9.45
C MET A 219 9.18 10.59 -7.98
N THR A 220 8.23 11.14 -7.20
CA THR A 220 8.39 11.32 -5.76
C THR A 220 8.60 9.98 -5.04
N ILE A 221 7.77 8.98 -5.37
CA ILE A 221 7.91 7.62 -4.81
C ILE A 221 9.29 7.02 -5.15
N MET A 222 9.75 7.19 -6.38
CA MET A 222 11.06 6.69 -6.83
C MET A 222 12.23 7.42 -6.15
N ALA A 223 12.11 8.71 -5.87
CA ALA A 223 13.12 9.48 -5.15
C ALA A 223 13.27 9.02 -3.69
N GLU A 224 12.15 8.68 -3.05
CA GLU A 224 12.16 8.16 -1.67
C GLU A 224 12.66 6.71 -1.59
N THR A 225 12.41 5.91 -2.63
CA THR A 225 12.80 4.49 -2.65
C THR A 225 13.10 4.03 -4.09
N PRO A 226 14.35 4.10 -4.53
CA PRO A 226 14.72 3.93 -5.95
C PRO A 226 14.35 2.61 -6.64
N ALA A 227 14.02 1.56 -5.90
CA ALA A 227 13.80 0.23 -6.48
C ALA A 227 12.47 -0.45 -6.11
N ALA A 228 11.71 0.02 -5.14
CA ALA A 228 10.61 -0.77 -4.58
C ALA A 228 9.26 -0.43 -5.22
N GLY A 229 8.61 -1.44 -5.77
CA GLY A 229 7.17 -1.43 -6.08
C GLY A 229 6.76 -0.81 -7.42
N VAL A 230 7.70 -0.23 -8.20
CA VAL A 230 7.37 0.30 -9.53
C VAL A 230 7.51 -0.79 -10.57
N THR A 231 6.40 -1.19 -11.17
CA THR A 231 6.39 -2.20 -12.24
C THR A 231 7.03 -1.67 -13.53
N VAL A 232 7.51 -2.58 -14.39
CA VAL A 232 8.02 -2.23 -15.72
C VAL A 232 6.99 -1.43 -16.53
N GLY A 233 5.70 -1.79 -16.42
CA GLY A 233 4.61 -1.06 -17.09
C GLY A 233 4.49 0.38 -16.60
N ALA A 234 4.43 0.60 -15.28
CA ALA A 234 4.35 1.95 -14.70
C ALA A 234 5.57 2.80 -15.06
N TYR A 235 6.77 2.20 -15.04
CA TYR A 235 8.00 2.88 -15.42
C TYR A 235 8.03 3.27 -16.90
N THR A 236 7.53 2.39 -17.76
CA THR A 236 7.39 2.67 -19.21
C THR A 236 6.39 3.78 -19.47
N THR A 237 5.24 3.77 -18.77
CA THR A 237 4.24 4.84 -18.87
C THR A 237 4.80 6.17 -18.37
N LEU A 238 5.60 6.17 -17.30
CA LEU A 238 6.30 7.37 -16.82
C LEU A 238 7.23 7.94 -17.89
N ALA A 239 8.04 7.10 -18.53
CA ALA A 239 8.95 7.55 -19.58
C ALA A 239 8.20 8.18 -20.77
N TRP A 240 7.06 7.60 -21.17
CA TRP A 240 6.18 8.18 -22.18
C TRP A 240 5.52 9.47 -21.73
N ALA A 241 5.06 9.57 -20.47
CA ALA A 241 4.46 10.78 -19.93
C ALA A 241 5.46 11.95 -19.93
N LEU A 242 6.68 11.73 -19.45
CA LEU A 242 7.74 12.75 -19.45
C LEU A 242 8.10 13.21 -20.87
N LEU A 243 8.19 12.27 -21.82
CA LEU A 243 8.43 12.58 -23.23
C LEU A 243 7.31 13.42 -23.79
N HIS A 244 6.05 13.02 -23.58
CA HIS A 244 4.87 13.74 -24.09
C HIS A 244 4.74 15.16 -23.52
N GLU A 245 5.14 15.36 -22.28
CA GLU A 245 5.18 16.67 -21.62
C GLU A 245 6.42 17.52 -22.01
N GLY A 246 7.36 16.98 -22.80
CA GLY A 246 8.61 17.65 -23.15
C GLY A 246 9.60 17.79 -21.98
N ARG A 247 9.46 16.95 -20.93
CA ARG A 247 10.32 16.96 -19.72
C ARG A 247 11.59 16.13 -19.93
N PHE A 248 12.37 16.49 -20.92
CA PHE A 248 13.54 15.72 -21.34
C PHE A 248 14.65 15.62 -20.30
N ASP A 249 14.85 16.66 -19.47
CA ASP A 249 15.83 16.63 -18.39
C ASP A 249 15.54 15.51 -17.38
N GLU A 250 14.28 15.30 -17.08
CA GLU A 250 13.83 14.27 -16.17
C GLU A 250 13.85 12.89 -16.84
N LEU A 251 13.41 12.83 -18.09
CA LEU A 251 13.51 11.61 -18.91
C LEU A 251 14.94 11.09 -19.01
N CYS A 252 15.90 12.00 -19.18
CA CYS A 252 17.33 11.65 -19.26
C CYS A 252 17.92 11.09 -17.96
N ARG A 253 17.25 11.29 -16.82
CA ARG A 253 17.66 10.74 -15.51
C ARG A 253 17.11 9.34 -15.26
N LEU A 254 16.15 8.90 -16.09
CA LEU A 254 15.57 7.56 -15.94
C LEU A 254 16.57 6.49 -16.40
N ASP A 255 16.53 5.37 -15.71
CA ASP A 255 17.25 4.16 -16.12
C ASP A 255 16.46 3.45 -17.23
N LEU A 256 16.91 3.60 -18.47
CA LEU A 256 16.23 3.03 -19.64
C LEU A 256 16.20 1.50 -19.65
N GLU A 257 17.05 0.81 -18.88
CA GLU A 257 17.01 -0.64 -18.75
C GLU A 257 15.74 -1.13 -18.07
N ARG A 258 15.10 -0.27 -17.26
CA ARG A 258 13.80 -0.55 -16.60
C ARG A 258 12.59 -0.29 -17.49
N VAL A 259 12.77 0.35 -18.63
CA VAL A 259 11.73 0.51 -19.65
C VAL A 259 11.52 -0.81 -20.36
N HIS A 260 10.27 -1.15 -20.67
CA HIS A 260 9.93 -2.35 -21.40
C HIS A 260 10.67 -2.39 -22.75
N GLU A 261 11.28 -3.52 -23.11
CA GLU A 261 12.19 -3.67 -24.25
C GLU A 261 11.63 -3.13 -25.57
N ASN A 262 10.34 -3.39 -25.84
CA ASN A 262 9.67 -2.94 -27.08
C ASN A 262 9.56 -1.41 -27.20
N HIS A 263 9.62 -0.67 -26.10
CA HIS A 263 9.53 0.80 -26.06
C HIS A 263 10.89 1.48 -25.94
N ARG A 264 11.90 0.73 -25.54
CA ARG A 264 13.24 1.23 -25.21
C ARG A 264 13.91 1.94 -26.39
N GLY A 265 13.74 1.40 -27.59
CA GLY A 265 14.33 1.98 -28.80
C GLY A 265 13.80 3.39 -29.12
N LEU A 266 12.49 3.60 -29.04
CA LEU A 266 11.89 4.91 -29.30
C LEU A 266 12.21 5.92 -28.18
N ILE A 267 12.07 5.54 -26.94
CA ILE A 267 12.38 6.40 -25.80
C ILE A 267 13.87 6.73 -25.73
N GLY A 268 14.73 5.74 -25.95
CA GLY A 268 16.18 5.92 -26.03
C GLY A 268 16.60 6.83 -27.19
N GLY A 269 15.94 6.70 -28.34
CA GLY A 269 16.14 7.60 -29.48
C GLY A 269 15.81 9.05 -29.14
N ALA A 270 14.70 9.31 -28.43
CA ALA A 270 14.33 10.65 -27.99
C ALA A 270 15.38 11.23 -27.00
N VAL A 271 15.88 10.41 -26.09
CA VAL A 271 16.94 10.81 -25.15
C VAL A 271 18.24 11.11 -25.89
N ALA A 272 18.64 10.26 -26.87
CA ALA A 272 19.83 10.48 -27.69
C ALA A 272 19.72 11.77 -28.50
N TRP A 273 18.56 12.03 -29.11
CA TRP A 273 18.29 13.27 -29.82
C TRP A 273 18.43 14.50 -28.92
N TYR A 274 17.82 14.49 -27.75
CA TYR A 274 17.91 15.60 -26.79
C TYR A 274 19.35 15.88 -26.33
N ARG A 275 20.18 14.83 -26.22
CA ARG A 275 21.59 14.93 -25.89
C ARG A 275 22.48 15.35 -27.08
N GLY A 276 21.93 15.44 -28.29
CA GLY A 276 22.66 15.78 -29.50
C GLY A 276 23.42 14.60 -30.14
N ASP A 277 23.21 13.37 -29.65
CA ASP A 277 23.79 12.16 -30.23
C ASP A 277 22.94 11.64 -31.40
N MET A 278 23.13 12.25 -32.57
CA MET A 278 22.37 11.94 -33.77
C MET A 278 22.63 10.55 -34.31
N ALA A 279 23.84 10.01 -34.12
CA ALA A 279 24.21 8.67 -34.58
C ALA A 279 23.44 7.61 -33.78
N LEU A 280 23.44 7.71 -32.47
CA LEU A 280 22.69 6.81 -31.57
C LEU A 280 21.17 6.97 -31.78
N CYS A 281 20.71 8.21 -31.95
CA CYS A 281 19.30 8.49 -32.23
C CYS A 281 18.85 7.78 -33.52
N SER A 282 19.58 7.96 -34.60
CA SER A 282 19.33 7.31 -35.90
C SER A 282 19.25 5.80 -35.75
N ALA A 283 20.25 5.19 -35.11
CA ALA A 283 20.32 3.74 -34.94
C ALA A 283 19.13 3.20 -34.14
N LEU A 284 18.77 3.83 -33.01
CA LEU A 284 17.69 3.39 -32.14
C LEU A 284 16.31 3.56 -32.78
N VAL A 285 16.03 4.74 -33.37
CA VAL A 285 14.72 5.04 -33.94
C VAL A 285 14.46 4.22 -35.20
N THR A 286 15.42 4.14 -36.12
CA THR A 286 15.25 3.37 -37.35
C THR A 286 15.12 1.88 -37.06
N HIS A 287 15.92 1.34 -36.14
CA HIS A 287 15.78 -0.05 -35.70
C HIS A 287 14.40 -0.31 -35.07
N ALA A 288 13.92 0.56 -34.16
CA ALA A 288 12.61 0.42 -33.53
C ALA A 288 11.46 0.51 -34.56
N LEU A 289 11.57 1.38 -35.56
CA LEU A 289 10.58 1.49 -36.61
C LEU A 289 10.59 0.28 -37.56
N ALA A 290 11.76 -0.29 -37.85
CA ALA A 290 11.91 -1.42 -38.76
C ALA A 290 11.48 -2.75 -38.10
N THR A 291 11.85 -2.96 -36.82
CA THR A 291 11.72 -4.26 -36.16
C THR A 291 10.75 -4.26 -34.96
N GLY A 292 10.45 -3.09 -34.39
CA GLY A 292 9.64 -2.98 -33.19
C GLY A 292 8.19 -3.45 -33.35
N THR A 293 7.63 -4.00 -32.31
CA THR A 293 6.24 -4.48 -32.25
C THR A 293 5.26 -3.38 -31.80
N VAL A 294 5.77 -2.25 -31.32
CA VAL A 294 4.97 -1.13 -30.78
C VAL A 294 4.88 -0.02 -31.80
N GLU A 295 3.66 0.42 -32.10
CA GLU A 295 3.43 1.62 -32.89
C GLU A 295 3.80 2.86 -32.05
N PRO A 296 4.55 3.83 -32.62
CA PRO A 296 4.85 5.07 -31.92
C PRO A 296 3.57 5.82 -31.55
N PRO A 297 3.45 6.39 -30.34
CA PRO A 297 2.32 7.24 -29.98
C PRO A 297 2.16 8.42 -30.95
N VAL A 298 0.91 8.83 -31.18
CA VAL A 298 0.50 9.84 -32.17
C VAL A 298 1.39 11.10 -32.19
N ASN A 299 1.81 11.56 -31.04
CA ASN A 299 2.62 12.78 -30.93
C ASN A 299 4.13 12.54 -30.80
N TYR A 300 4.61 11.30 -30.87
CA TYR A 300 6.01 10.98 -30.64
C TYR A 300 6.95 11.78 -31.53
N PHE A 301 6.70 11.75 -32.83
CA PHE A 301 7.58 12.43 -33.81
C PHE A 301 7.47 13.96 -33.72
N ARG A 302 6.30 14.51 -33.35
CA ARG A 302 6.15 15.94 -33.15
C ARG A 302 6.86 16.45 -31.93
N VAL A 303 6.81 15.71 -30.83
CA VAL A 303 7.48 16.11 -29.58
C VAL A 303 8.99 15.91 -29.69
N THR A 304 9.43 14.81 -30.31
CA THR A 304 10.85 14.47 -30.43
C THR A 304 11.54 15.22 -31.58
N PHE A 305 10.89 15.31 -32.74
CA PHE A 305 11.47 15.88 -33.97
C PHE A 305 10.65 17.07 -34.51
N GLY A 306 10.09 17.89 -33.61
CA GLY A 306 9.09 18.91 -33.98
C GLY A 306 9.66 20.14 -34.66
N ARG A 307 10.99 20.27 -34.83
CA ARG A 307 11.60 21.38 -35.58
C ARG A 307 11.58 21.10 -37.06
N LEU A 308 11.34 22.13 -37.86
CA LEU A 308 11.43 22.07 -39.32
C LEU A 308 12.79 21.51 -39.75
N GLY A 309 12.80 20.47 -40.57
CA GLY A 309 13.98 19.78 -41.05
C GLY A 309 14.38 18.50 -40.32
N GLU A 310 13.92 18.30 -39.08
CA GLU A 310 14.28 17.10 -38.31
C GLU A 310 13.47 15.87 -38.77
N LEU A 311 12.22 16.02 -39.18
CA LEU A 311 11.42 14.95 -39.81
C LEU A 311 11.97 14.56 -41.20
N GLU A 312 12.52 15.50 -41.94
CA GLU A 312 13.21 15.22 -43.23
C GLU A 312 14.47 14.39 -42.96
N GLN A 313 15.23 14.73 -41.93
CA GLN A 313 16.41 13.95 -41.51
C GLN A 313 16.02 12.50 -41.12
N LEU A 314 14.91 12.32 -40.42
CA LEU A 314 14.41 10.99 -40.08
C LEU A 314 14.02 10.19 -41.33
N ALA A 315 13.42 10.83 -42.33
CA ALA A 315 13.09 10.19 -43.59
C ALA A 315 14.38 9.75 -44.34
N LEU A 316 15.43 10.58 -44.36
CA LEU A 316 16.70 10.23 -44.92
C LEU A 316 17.39 9.03 -44.22
N TRP A 317 17.23 8.95 -42.88
CA TRP A 317 17.75 7.79 -42.16
C TRP A 317 17.01 6.50 -42.50
N ILE A 318 15.68 6.58 -42.64
CA ILE A 318 14.84 5.43 -43.05
C ILE A 318 15.24 4.96 -44.46
N ASP A 319 15.58 5.88 -45.36
CA ASP A 319 15.99 5.56 -46.74
C ASP A 319 17.31 4.83 -46.85
N GLN A 320 18.12 4.87 -45.81
CA GLN A 320 19.39 4.12 -45.70
C GLN A 320 19.18 2.66 -45.25
N LEU A 321 18.00 2.29 -44.81
CA LEU A 321 17.69 0.91 -44.42
C LEU A 321 17.52 0.00 -45.63
N PRO A 322 17.67 -1.34 -45.48
CA PRO A 322 17.27 -2.30 -46.50
C PRO A 322 15.82 -2.04 -46.98
N PRO A 323 15.51 -2.26 -48.27
CA PRO A 323 14.25 -1.84 -48.88
C PRO A 323 12.97 -2.37 -48.15
N ASP A 324 13.02 -3.61 -47.66
CA ASP A 324 11.98 -4.26 -46.90
C ASP A 324 11.75 -3.56 -45.55
N GLN A 325 12.80 -3.25 -44.82
CA GLN A 325 12.78 -2.55 -43.54
C GLN A 325 12.38 -1.07 -43.72
N ALA A 326 12.86 -0.41 -44.77
CA ALA A 326 12.50 0.96 -45.09
C ALA A 326 10.99 1.10 -45.37
N ALA A 327 10.39 0.14 -46.08
CA ALA A 327 8.96 0.13 -46.36
C ALA A 327 8.13 0.01 -45.06
N VAL A 328 8.52 -0.87 -44.15
CA VAL A 328 7.87 -1.03 -42.82
C VAL A 328 8.00 0.23 -41.99
N ALA A 329 9.20 0.78 -41.87
CA ALA A 329 9.50 1.98 -41.09
C ALA A 329 8.73 3.21 -41.60
N ARG A 330 8.67 3.42 -42.93
CA ARG A 330 7.86 4.49 -43.56
C ARG A 330 6.37 4.30 -43.28
N GLY A 331 5.85 3.09 -43.38
CA GLY A 331 4.47 2.78 -43.07
C GLY A 331 4.08 3.20 -41.66
N ARG A 332 4.94 2.92 -40.68
CA ARG A 332 4.73 3.31 -39.27
C ARG A 332 4.84 4.82 -39.05
N LEU A 333 5.85 5.46 -39.64
CA LEU A 333 6.00 6.92 -39.60
C LEU A 333 4.74 7.62 -40.14
N ASN A 334 4.27 7.22 -41.33
CA ASN A 334 3.11 7.82 -41.96
C ASN A 334 1.83 7.61 -41.11
N ARG A 335 1.59 6.43 -40.58
CA ARG A 335 0.42 6.20 -39.69
C ARG A 335 0.47 7.10 -38.45
N SER A 336 1.62 7.21 -37.80
CA SER A 336 1.78 8.06 -36.61
C SER A 336 1.61 9.56 -36.93
N LEU A 337 1.91 10.00 -38.14
CA LEU A 337 1.73 11.39 -38.56
C LEU A 337 0.30 11.69 -39.08
N SER A 338 -0.42 10.69 -39.59
CA SER A 338 -1.76 10.85 -40.20
C SER A 338 -2.90 10.80 -39.18
N THR A 339 -2.69 10.34 -37.98
CA THR A 339 -3.70 10.25 -36.91
C THR A 339 -3.81 11.52 -36.06
N SER A 340 -3.36 12.63 -36.55
CA SER A 340 -3.32 13.94 -35.84
C SER A 340 -4.34 14.93 -36.44
#